data_d893e9ed2928f7c9e4cc5b9499ef9cec
#
_entry.id   d893e9ed2928f7c9e4cc5b9499ef9cec
#
_cell.length_a   1.000
_cell.length_b   1.000
_cell.length_c   1.000
_cell.angle_alpha   90.00
_cell.angle_beta   90.00
_cell.angle_gamma   90.00
#
_symmetry.space_group_name_H-M   'P 1'
#
loop_
_entity.id
_entity.type
_entity.pdbx_description
1 polymer ?
#
loop_
_entity_poly.entity_id
_entity_poly.type
_entity_poly.pdbx_seq_one_letter_code
_entity_poly.pdbx_strand_id
1 'polypeptide(L)'
;EAKIDWTLVLDGTARSAIEMVMMSVIEKGDKVLVCSFGRFGQLLDEIAQRCGANVKVIHAEWGTVFDLGQIETALKDYSPKLVAICQGDTSTTMLQPLAGLGELCHRYGAMLQVDATASCGGTPLPADAWQIDAVTAGLQKCLAGPSGVAPITLSNKLAETIYKRR
;
A
#
# COMPACT_ATOMS: atom_id res chain seq x y z
N GLU A 1 -3.60 10.72 -11.16
CA GLU A 1 -2.75 10.35 -12.31
C GLU A 1 -1.32 10.26 -11.85
N ALA A 2 -0.62 9.19 -12.26
CA ALA A 2 0.81 9.04 -12.01
C ALA A 2 1.58 9.57 -13.23
N LYS A 3 2.58 10.41 -13.00
CA LYS A 3 3.52 10.87 -14.04
C LYS A 3 4.81 10.04 -14.03
N ILE A 4 4.72 8.79 -13.54
CA ILE A 4 5.88 8.01 -13.16
C ILE A 4 6.27 7.07 -14.29
N ASP A 5 7.57 6.98 -14.58
CA ASP A 5 8.16 6.09 -15.58
C ASP A 5 8.03 4.60 -15.20
N TRP A 6 7.67 4.32 -13.94
CA TRP A 6 7.57 2.97 -13.37
C TRP A 6 6.12 2.50 -13.21
N THR A 7 5.35 2.58 -14.29
CA THR A 7 4.03 1.94 -14.35
C THR A 7 4.14 0.63 -15.13
N LEU A 8 3.82 -0.46 -14.47
CA LEU A 8 4.00 -1.83 -14.93
C LEU A 8 2.66 -2.55 -14.95
N VAL A 9 2.60 -3.63 -15.72
CA VAL A 9 1.48 -4.56 -15.72
C VAL A 9 2.00 -5.94 -15.38
N LEU A 10 1.48 -6.53 -14.31
CA LEU A 10 1.79 -7.90 -13.91
C LEU A 10 0.76 -8.86 -14.52
N ASP A 11 1.23 -9.91 -15.18
CA ASP A 11 0.42 -11.08 -15.51
C ASP A 11 0.20 -11.89 -14.23
N GLY A 12 -0.95 -11.65 -13.60
CA GLY A 12 -1.27 -12.22 -12.31
C GLY A 12 -2.44 -11.52 -11.61
N THR A 13 -2.71 -11.94 -10.38
CA THR A 13 -3.76 -11.34 -9.55
C THR A 13 -3.28 -10.04 -8.87
N ALA A 14 -4.22 -9.21 -8.42
CA ALA A 14 -3.89 -8.06 -7.57
C ALA A 14 -3.11 -8.46 -6.31
N ARG A 15 -3.41 -9.63 -5.73
CA ARG A 15 -2.63 -10.18 -4.61
C ARG A 15 -1.17 -10.42 -4.98
N SER A 16 -0.91 -10.99 -6.17
CA SER A 16 0.46 -11.19 -6.66
C SER A 16 1.19 -9.85 -6.85
N ALA A 17 0.47 -8.81 -7.27
CA ALA A 17 1.03 -7.46 -7.38
C ALA A 17 1.43 -6.87 -6.01
N ILE A 18 0.58 -7.03 -4.99
CA ILE A 18 0.89 -6.62 -3.62
C ILE A 18 2.14 -7.36 -3.12
N GLU A 19 2.17 -8.68 -3.29
CA GLU A 19 3.29 -9.53 -2.87
C GLU A 19 4.57 -9.15 -3.62
N MET A 20 4.51 -8.92 -4.93
CA MET A 20 5.66 -8.51 -5.75
C MET A 20 6.27 -7.21 -5.22
N VAL A 21 5.46 -6.18 -4.93
CA VAL A 21 5.95 -4.91 -4.37
C VAL A 21 6.60 -5.15 -3.01
N MET A 22 5.93 -5.86 -2.10
CA MET A 22 6.45 -6.13 -0.76
C MET A 22 7.75 -6.94 -0.81
N MET A 23 7.79 -8.03 -1.58
CA MET A 23 9.01 -8.84 -1.75
C MET A 23 10.17 -8.05 -2.36
N SER A 24 9.88 -7.07 -3.22
CA SER A 24 10.90 -6.23 -3.83
C SER A 24 11.49 -5.19 -2.89
N VAL A 25 10.74 -4.76 -1.87
CA VAL A 25 11.13 -3.67 -0.95
C VAL A 25 11.61 -4.20 0.40
N ILE A 26 10.95 -5.25 0.91
CA ILE A 26 11.19 -5.78 2.25
C ILE A 26 12.42 -6.69 2.26
N GLU A 27 13.34 -6.43 3.16
CA GLU A 27 14.40 -7.34 3.55
C GLU A 27 14.07 -7.96 4.92
N LYS A 28 14.64 -9.12 5.20
CA LYS A 28 14.36 -9.84 6.46
C LYS A 28 14.63 -8.97 7.69
N GLY A 29 13.60 -8.77 8.49
CA GLY A 29 13.65 -7.95 9.70
C GLY A 29 13.33 -6.48 9.52
N ASP A 30 13.09 -6.02 8.28
CA ASP A 30 12.60 -4.66 8.04
C ASP A 30 11.27 -4.42 8.77
N LYS A 31 11.13 -3.24 9.35
CA LYS A 31 9.91 -2.86 10.05
C LYS A 31 8.84 -2.42 9.06
N VAL A 32 7.68 -3.03 9.12
CA VAL A 32 6.51 -2.68 8.31
C VAL A 32 5.33 -2.36 9.22
N LEU A 33 4.71 -1.21 9.01
CA LEU A 33 3.46 -0.81 9.65
C LEU A 33 2.29 -1.13 8.73
N VAL A 34 1.37 -1.96 9.18
CA VAL A 34 0.12 -2.26 8.47
C VAL A 34 -1.04 -1.57 9.16
N CYS A 35 -1.81 -0.78 8.40
CA CYS A 35 -3.04 -0.15 8.85
C CYS A 35 -4.23 -0.99 8.37
N SER A 36 -4.83 -1.76 9.29
CA SER A 36 -5.89 -2.72 8.98
C SER A 36 -7.25 -2.25 9.51
N PHE A 37 -8.21 -2.04 8.62
CA PHE A 37 -9.61 -1.70 8.94
C PHE A 37 -10.60 -2.68 8.29
N GLY A 38 -10.11 -3.85 7.84
CA GLY A 38 -10.89 -4.94 7.28
C GLY A 38 -10.03 -6.13 6.87
N ARG A 39 -10.65 -7.07 6.14
CA ARG A 39 -10.00 -8.33 5.74
C ARG A 39 -8.79 -8.12 4.82
N PHE A 40 -8.84 -7.12 3.95
CA PHE A 40 -7.72 -6.88 3.02
C PHE A 40 -6.54 -6.21 3.73
N GLY A 41 -6.77 -5.42 4.78
CA GLY A 41 -5.71 -5.00 5.69
C GLY A 41 -5.01 -6.18 6.37
N GLN A 42 -5.76 -7.21 6.82
CA GLN A 42 -5.18 -8.45 7.35
C GLN A 42 -4.36 -9.21 6.29
N LEU A 43 -4.79 -9.20 5.03
CA LEU A 43 -4.02 -9.78 3.93
C LEU A 43 -2.66 -9.09 3.75
N LEU A 44 -2.60 -7.75 3.86
CA LEU A 44 -1.33 -7.02 3.79
C LEU A 44 -0.36 -7.46 4.90
N ASP A 45 -0.88 -7.67 6.12
CA ASP A 45 -0.10 -8.20 7.24
C ASP A 45 0.45 -9.61 6.93
N GLU A 46 -0.43 -10.52 6.49
CA GLU A 46 -0.04 -11.88 6.12
C GLU A 46 1.08 -11.91 5.06
N ILE A 47 0.99 -11.04 4.05
CA ILE A 47 2.00 -10.95 2.99
C ILE A 47 3.30 -10.38 3.54
N ALA A 48 3.26 -9.28 4.30
CA ALA A 48 4.45 -8.66 4.86
C ALA A 48 5.23 -9.62 5.77
N GLN A 49 4.52 -10.41 6.60
CA GLN A 49 5.14 -11.44 7.42
C GLN A 49 5.84 -12.52 6.59
N ARG A 50 5.19 -13.00 5.51
CA ARG A 50 5.79 -13.98 4.59
C ARG A 50 7.03 -13.44 3.88
N CYS A 51 7.09 -12.13 3.63
CA CYS A 51 8.28 -11.47 3.10
C CYS A 51 9.41 -11.33 4.13
N GLY A 52 9.19 -11.74 5.37
CA GLY A 52 10.19 -11.72 6.45
C GLY A 52 10.26 -10.40 7.22
N ALA A 53 9.26 -9.55 7.09
CA ALA A 53 9.17 -8.30 7.83
C ALA A 53 8.94 -8.53 9.33
N ASN A 54 9.42 -7.57 10.13
CA ASN A 54 8.91 -7.34 11.47
C ASN A 54 7.69 -6.45 11.34
N VAL A 55 6.49 -6.98 11.59
CA VAL A 55 5.24 -6.27 11.32
C VAL A 55 4.62 -5.74 12.61
N LYS A 56 4.27 -4.45 12.61
CA LYS A 56 3.34 -3.86 13.57
C LYS A 56 2.03 -3.60 12.85
N VAL A 57 0.92 -4.13 13.38
CA VAL A 57 -0.41 -3.86 12.86
C VAL A 57 -1.13 -2.90 13.80
N ILE A 58 -1.71 -1.84 13.25
CA ILE A 58 -2.73 -1.04 13.94
C ILE A 58 -4.10 -1.37 13.35
N HIS A 59 -5.11 -1.45 14.22
CA HIS A 59 -6.46 -1.81 13.83
C HIS A 59 -7.40 -0.63 14.05
N ALA A 60 -8.22 -0.32 13.04
CA ALA A 60 -9.43 0.45 13.24
C ALA A 60 -10.62 -0.50 13.46
N GLU A 61 -11.63 -0.05 14.17
CA GLU A 61 -12.89 -0.80 14.31
C GLU A 61 -13.53 -0.98 12.92
N TRP A 62 -14.08 -2.15 12.67
CA TRP A 62 -14.74 -2.44 11.38
C TRP A 62 -15.91 -1.50 11.16
N GLY A 63 -15.96 -0.87 9.99
CA GLY A 63 -16.90 0.19 9.67
C GLY A 63 -16.35 1.60 9.95
N THR A 64 -15.09 1.71 10.39
CA THR A 64 -14.37 2.98 10.55
C THR A 64 -13.09 3.02 9.73
N VAL A 65 -12.45 4.19 9.64
CA VAL A 65 -11.16 4.41 8.98
C VAL A 65 -10.21 5.12 9.92
N PHE A 66 -8.92 5.15 9.59
CA PHE A 66 -7.92 5.88 10.36
C PHE A 66 -7.96 7.38 10.08
N ASP A 67 -7.75 8.18 11.10
CA ASP A 67 -7.28 9.56 10.95
C ASP A 67 -5.73 9.59 10.88
N LEU A 68 -5.20 10.73 10.41
CA LEU A 68 -3.74 10.88 10.26
C LEU A 68 -3.00 10.84 11.60
N GLY A 69 -3.63 11.29 12.71
CA GLY A 69 -3.02 11.31 14.04
C GLY A 69 -2.79 9.91 14.61
N GLN A 70 -3.72 8.98 14.36
CA GLN A 70 -3.57 7.57 14.74
C GLN A 70 -2.38 6.94 14.02
N ILE A 71 -2.24 7.19 12.71
CA ILE A 71 -1.12 6.66 11.92
C ILE A 71 0.19 7.35 12.34
N GLU A 72 0.17 8.66 12.58
CA GLU A 72 1.34 9.41 13.04
C GLU A 72 1.89 8.88 14.37
N THR A 73 1.01 8.56 15.30
CA THR A 73 1.40 7.96 16.58
C THR A 73 2.13 6.64 16.36
N ALA A 74 1.60 5.79 15.49
CA ALA A 74 2.23 4.51 15.18
C ALA A 74 3.57 4.67 14.44
N LEU A 75 3.69 5.67 13.54
CA LEU A 75 4.94 6.01 12.84
C LEU A 75 6.03 6.43 13.83
N LYS A 76 5.71 7.30 14.78
CA LYS A 76 6.64 7.76 15.84
C LYS A 76 7.15 6.60 16.69
N ASP A 77 6.23 5.75 17.14
CA ASP A 77 6.56 4.65 18.06
C ASP A 77 7.35 3.55 17.39
N TYR A 78 7.09 3.29 16.11
CA TYR A 78 7.62 2.09 15.45
C TYR A 78 8.77 2.39 14.47
N SER A 79 8.80 3.57 13.86
CA SER A 79 9.77 3.96 12.82
C SER A 79 9.88 2.90 11.72
N PRO A 80 8.79 2.61 10.98
CA PRO A 80 8.78 1.61 9.94
C PRO A 80 9.53 2.08 8.69
N LYS A 81 10.05 1.14 7.88
CA LYS A 81 10.55 1.38 6.53
C LYS A 81 9.40 1.54 5.51
N LEU A 82 8.33 0.79 5.71
CA LEU A 82 7.16 0.74 4.83
C LEU A 82 5.87 0.82 5.64
N VAL A 83 4.92 1.62 5.15
CA VAL A 83 3.52 1.60 5.60
C VAL A 83 2.69 0.96 4.50
N ALA A 84 1.84 0.00 4.85
CA ALA A 84 0.91 -0.64 3.93
C ALA A 84 -0.54 -0.45 4.37
N ILE A 85 -1.39 -0.02 3.45
CA ILE A 85 -2.81 0.26 3.71
C ILE A 85 -3.66 0.01 2.46
N CYS A 86 -4.90 -0.43 2.63
CA CYS A 86 -5.89 -0.43 1.56
C CYS A 86 -6.49 0.97 1.39
N GLN A 87 -6.81 1.36 0.15
CA GLN A 87 -7.67 2.52 -0.06
C GLN A 87 -9.15 2.15 0.16
N GLY A 88 -9.60 1.06 -0.44
CA GLY A 88 -10.96 0.54 -0.27
C GLY A 88 -10.96 -0.89 0.25
N ASP A 89 -11.54 -1.14 1.41
CA ASP A 89 -11.72 -2.49 1.93
C ASP A 89 -13.15 -2.94 1.74
N THR A 90 -13.38 -3.86 0.78
CA THR A 90 -14.73 -4.33 0.44
C THR A 90 -15.36 -5.21 1.50
N SER A 91 -14.61 -5.72 2.46
CA SER A 91 -15.15 -6.50 3.58
C SER A 91 -15.89 -5.62 4.61
N THR A 92 -15.52 -4.35 4.70
CA THR A 92 -16.13 -3.36 5.60
C THR A 92 -16.86 -2.25 4.85
N THR A 93 -16.78 -2.23 3.52
CA THR A 93 -17.34 -1.18 2.64
C THR A 93 -16.78 0.22 2.87
N MET A 94 -15.61 0.32 3.53
CA MET A 94 -15.00 1.59 3.90
C MET A 94 -13.98 2.04 2.87
N LEU A 95 -13.91 3.36 2.66
CA LEU A 95 -12.92 4.04 1.83
C LEU A 95 -12.04 4.91 2.72
N GLN A 96 -10.75 4.56 2.81
CA GLN A 96 -9.75 5.28 3.59
C GLN A 96 -9.32 6.57 2.86
N PRO A 97 -9.44 7.75 3.47
CA PRO A 97 -8.84 8.98 2.96
C PRO A 97 -7.31 8.88 2.96
N LEU A 98 -6.68 9.18 1.82
CA LEU A 98 -5.22 9.07 1.66
C LEU A 98 -4.51 10.42 1.52
N ALA A 99 -5.25 11.51 1.35
CA ALA A 99 -4.67 12.85 1.23
C ALA A 99 -3.80 13.19 2.46
N GLY A 100 -2.54 13.59 2.22
CA GLY A 100 -1.57 13.90 3.27
C GLY A 100 -0.87 12.69 3.90
N LEU A 101 -1.33 11.46 3.64
CA LEU A 101 -0.72 10.27 4.25
C LEU A 101 0.69 9.99 3.73
N GLY A 102 0.94 10.14 2.44
CA GLY A 102 2.28 9.94 1.88
C GLY A 102 3.28 10.97 2.41
N GLU A 103 2.88 12.25 2.47
CA GLU A 103 3.70 13.29 3.10
C GLU A 103 4.00 12.96 4.57
N LEU A 104 2.99 12.49 5.30
CA LEU A 104 3.16 12.04 6.68
C LEU A 104 4.18 10.91 6.79
N CYS A 105 4.04 9.85 5.97
CA CYS A 105 4.98 8.73 5.95
C CYS A 105 6.42 9.20 5.66
N HIS A 106 6.59 10.07 4.65
CA HIS A 106 7.90 10.59 4.25
C HIS A 106 8.56 11.43 5.35
N ARG A 107 7.80 12.19 6.14
CA ARG A 107 8.33 12.93 7.31
C ARG A 107 8.98 12.01 8.34
N TYR A 108 8.50 10.79 8.45
CA TYR A 108 9.04 9.75 9.35
C TYR A 108 9.98 8.77 8.65
N GLY A 109 10.40 9.06 7.42
CA GLY A 109 11.35 8.23 6.65
C GLY A 109 10.75 6.94 6.09
N ALA A 110 9.43 6.73 6.22
CA ALA A 110 8.73 5.58 5.69
C ALA A 110 8.30 5.79 4.23
N MET A 111 8.19 4.70 3.48
CA MET A 111 7.51 4.64 2.17
C MET A 111 6.05 4.23 2.36
N LEU A 112 5.18 4.61 1.44
CA LEU A 112 3.76 4.27 1.47
C LEU A 112 3.38 3.36 0.30
N GLN A 113 2.91 2.15 0.62
CA GLN A 113 2.24 1.24 -0.33
C GLN A 113 0.74 1.27 -0.11
N VAL A 114 -0.02 1.49 -1.19
CA VAL A 114 -1.48 1.49 -1.20
C VAL A 114 -2.00 0.33 -2.05
N ASP A 115 -2.79 -0.53 -1.45
CA ASP A 115 -3.65 -1.45 -2.19
C ASP A 115 -4.93 -0.72 -2.61
N ALA A 116 -5.02 -0.39 -3.90
CA ALA A 116 -6.18 0.23 -4.51
C ALA A 116 -6.97 -0.76 -5.39
N THR A 117 -6.84 -2.06 -5.13
CA THR A 117 -7.48 -3.10 -5.93
C THR A 117 -8.96 -2.85 -6.14
N ALA A 118 -9.68 -2.49 -5.08
CA ALA A 118 -11.13 -2.29 -5.14
C ALA A 118 -11.54 -0.90 -5.64
N SER A 119 -10.66 0.11 -5.55
CA SER A 119 -11.04 1.53 -5.68
C SER A 119 -10.42 2.22 -6.90
N CYS A 120 -9.33 1.70 -7.45
CA CYS A 120 -8.64 2.28 -8.60
C CYS A 120 -9.57 2.37 -9.81
N GLY A 121 -9.76 3.59 -10.34
CA GLY A 121 -10.72 3.88 -11.42
C GLY A 121 -12.13 4.22 -10.94
N GLY A 122 -12.47 3.89 -9.68
CA GLY A 122 -13.78 4.20 -9.08
C GLY A 122 -13.77 5.43 -8.17
N THR A 123 -12.58 5.80 -7.66
CA THR A 123 -12.38 6.98 -6.80
C THR A 123 -11.09 7.69 -7.17
N PRO A 124 -10.95 8.98 -6.83
CA PRO A 124 -9.69 9.70 -7.05
C PRO A 124 -8.51 9.03 -6.36
N LEU A 125 -7.40 8.89 -7.09
CA LEU A 125 -6.14 8.36 -6.57
C LEU A 125 -4.96 9.08 -7.27
N PRO A 126 -4.73 10.36 -6.99
CA PRO A 126 -3.61 11.11 -7.55
C PRO A 126 -2.31 10.74 -6.82
N ALA A 127 -1.71 9.59 -7.18
CA ALA A 127 -0.59 8.98 -6.46
C ALA A 127 0.59 9.94 -6.26
N ASP A 128 0.96 10.71 -7.29
CA ASP A 128 2.06 11.67 -7.20
C ASP A 128 1.76 12.82 -6.24
N ALA A 129 0.56 13.42 -6.35
CA ALA A 129 0.15 14.54 -5.50
C ALA A 129 0.01 14.12 -4.03
N TRP A 130 -0.36 12.87 -3.78
CA TRP A 130 -0.45 12.31 -2.43
C TRP A 130 0.84 11.61 -1.98
N GLN A 131 1.91 11.68 -2.78
CA GLN A 131 3.24 11.13 -2.47
C GLN A 131 3.18 9.63 -2.10
N ILE A 132 2.37 8.86 -2.82
CA ILE A 132 2.26 7.41 -2.64
C ILE A 132 3.43 6.74 -3.38
N ASP A 133 4.19 5.88 -2.70
CA ASP A 133 5.38 5.24 -3.27
C ASP A 133 5.06 4.00 -4.11
N ALA A 134 4.00 3.27 -3.77
CA ALA A 134 3.52 2.17 -4.56
C ALA A 134 1.99 2.10 -4.56
N VAL A 135 1.41 1.89 -5.73
CA VAL A 135 -0.01 1.56 -5.88
C VAL A 135 -0.13 0.22 -6.60
N THR A 136 -0.94 -0.66 -6.06
CA THR A 136 -1.34 -1.91 -6.70
C THR A 136 -2.84 -1.90 -6.98
N ALA A 137 -3.25 -2.42 -8.13
CA ALA A 137 -4.65 -2.47 -8.53
C ALA A 137 -5.00 -3.81 -9.18
N GLY A 138 -6.28 -4.03 -9.45
CA GLY A 138 -6.78 -5.20 -10.15
C GLY A 138 -7.80 -4.83 -11.21
N LEU A 139 -7.65 -5.35 -12.43
CA LEU A 139 -8.53 -5.00 -13.55
C LEU A 139 -9.98 -5.40 -13.32
N GLN A 140 -10.25 -6.50 -12.60
CA GLN A 140 -11.59 -7.05 -12.40
C GLN A 140 -12.47 -6.27 -11.43
N LYS A 141 -12.02 -5.14 -10.91
CA LYS A 141 -12.77 -4.26 -10.02
C LYS A 141 -13.23 -3.00 -10.79
N CYS A 142 -13.07 -1.82 -10.22
CA CYS A 142 -13.53 -0.56 -10.85
C CYS A 142 -12.87 -0.24 -12.20
N LEU A 143 -11.74 -0.88 -12.54
CA LEU A 143 -11.14 -0.77 -13.88
C LEU A 143 -11.91 -1.56 -14.96
N ALA A 144 -12.90 -2.38 -14.57
CA ALA A 144 -13.85 -3.07 -15.44
C ALA A 144 -13.22 -3.96 -16.53
N GLY A 145 -12.03 -4.48 -16.30
CA GLY A 145 -11.32 -5.41 -17.18
C GLY A 145 -11.41 -6.87 -16.71
N PRO A 146 -10.83 -7.81 -17.45
CA PRO A 146 -10.75 -9.22 -17.04
C PRO A 146 -9.84 -9.39 -15.83
N SER A 147 -10.07 -10.46 -15.05
CA SER A 147 -9.13 -10.89 -14.00
C SER A 147 -7.84 -11.45 -14.62
N GLY A 148 -6.77 -11.50 -13.82
CA GLY A 148 -5.48 -12.06 -14.24
C GLY A 148 -4.45 -11.01 -14.66
N VAL A 149 -4.81 -9.73 -14.58
CA VAL A 149 -3.90 -8.61 -14.86
C VAL A 149 -3.97 -7.60 -13.72
N ALA A 150 -2.81 -7.19 -13.23
CA ALA A 150 -2.68 -6.26 -12.12
C ALA A 150 -1.75 -5.08 -12.48
N PRO A 151 -2.27 -3.87 -12.62
CA PRO A 151 -1.47 -2.66 -12.76
C PRO A 151 -0.73 -2.32 -11.48
N ILE A 152 0.51 -1.86 -11.61
CA ILE A 152 1.37 -1.41 -10.52
C ILE A 152 2.01 -0.10 -10.94
N THR A 153 2.07 0.88 -10.05
CA THR A 153 2.92 2.06 -10.23
C THR A 153 3.80 2.28 -9.02
N LEU A 154 5.06 2.67 -9.26
CA LEU A 154 6.08 2.85 -8.24
C LEU A 154 6.64 4.26 -8.32
N SER A 155 6.94 4.89 -7.18
CA SER A 155 7.70 6.14 -7.14
C SER A 155 9.17 5.89 -7.53
N ASN A 156 9.85 6.93 -8.02
CA ASN A 156 11.28 6.85 -8.29
C ASN A 156 12.08 6.49 -7.02
N LYS A 157 11.67 7.02 -5.87
CA LYS A 157 12.27 6.69 -4.56
C LYS A 157 12.19 5.21 -4.24
N LEU A 158 11.03 4.60 -4.48
CA LEU A 158 10.84 3.18 -4.21
C LEU A 158 11.60 2.32 -5.23
N ALA A 159 11.58 2.69 -6.52
CA ALA A 159 12.35 2.02 -7.56
C ALA A 159 13.86 2.06 -7.25
N GLU A 160 14.41 3.20 -6.84
CA GLU A 160 15.80 3.30 -6.41
C GLU A 160 16.11 2.41 -5.20
N THR A 161 15.17 2.29 -4.25
CA THR A 161 15.31 1.41 -3.09
C THR A 161 15.41 -0.05 -3.52
N ILE A 162 14.59 -0.45 -4.49
CA ILE A 162 14.63 -1.81 -5.07
C ILE A 162 15.98 -2.07 -5.76
N TYR A 163 16.47 -1.12 -6.56
CA TYR A 163 17.76 -1.26 -7.25
C TYR A 163 18.97 -1.36 -6.31
N LYS A 164 18.90 -0.70 -5.15
CA LYS A 164 19.96 -0.74 -4.13
C LYS A 164 19.93 -2.02 -3.27
N ARG A 165 18.86 -2.79 -3.35
CA ARG A 165 18.71 -4.05 -2.63
C ARG A 165 19.69 -5.09 -3.18
N ARG A 166 20.40 -5.76 -2.27
CA ARG A 166 21.41 -6.80 -2.60
C ARG A 166 20.96 -8.17 -2.11
#